data_d8183a6b23c038bf7d19855c2059ec3f
#
_entry.id   d8183a6b23c038bf7d19855c2059ec3f
#
_cell.length_a   1.000
_cell.length_b   1.000
_cell.length_c   1.000
_cell.angle_alpha   90.00
_cell.angle_beta   90.00
_cell.angle_gamma   90.00
#
_symmetry.space_group_name_H-M   'P 1'
#
loop_
_entity.id
_entity.type
_entity.pdbx_description
1 polymer ?
#
loop_
_entity_poly.entity_id
_entity_poly.type
_entity_poly.pdbx_seq_one_letter_code
_entity_poly.pdbx_strand_id
1 'polypeptide(L)'
;HMVPYIVPSENFLSYLKERHVKRVIDAGVDAIFMEEPEFWARAGYSDSFKKEWKKYYGFEWRPQHESPENTYLSSKLKYYLYYRALNEVFTFAKEYGKSKGMDVKCYVPTHSLVNYSQWQIVSPEASLASLPCVDGYIAQVWTGTSREPNFFDGRKRERVFETAYLEYGSMESMTAPTGRKMFFLTDPIEDWPRDWADYKKNYQATFTAQLLYPNIADYEVMPWPERIYEGLYRTSANSDKKERIPRFYSTQMQVMINALNRMPLTDKELTGSKGFSVLMANSLMFQRFPTHNGYEDPQLANFYGQALPLLKRGVPVKTVHIENLGYKEALADTKVLLMTYANMKPLEPEAHSHIADWVKKGGVLIYSGTDNDPFQNVREWWNTNGHNYATPSAHLFEQMGLPAWPNQGEYSYGKGTVCVIRTDPKDYVLHEGGDKYFLYLAARM
;
A
#
# COMPACT_ATOMS: atom_id res chain seq x y z
N HIS A 1 -0.58 1.93 -25.99
CA HIS A 1 0.11 3.15 -25.65
C HIS A 1 1.47 3.19 -26.34
N MET A 2 1.82 4.32 -26.93
CA MET A 2 3.09 4.52 -27.67
C MET A 2 4.25 4.96 -26.76
N VAL A 3 4.02 5.10 -25.48
CA VAL A 3 5.05 5.50 -24.52
C VAL A 3 5.82 4.26 -24.06
N PRO A 4 7.14 4.18 -24.29
CA PRO A 4 7.95 3.07 -23.80
C PRO A 4 8.05 3.12 -22.27
N TYR A 5 7.84 1.98 -21.63
CA TYR A 5 8.04 1.84 -20.19
C TYR A 5 9.45 1.33 -19.90
N ILE A 6 10.15 1.95 -18.98
CA ILE A 6 11.52 1.59 -18.66
C ILE A 6 11.53 0.27 -17.86
N VAL A 7 12.31 -0.70 -18.35
CA VAL A 7 12.67 -1.88 -17.59
C VAL A 7 14.00 -1.60 -16.89
N PRO A 8 14.11 -1.70 -15.56
CA PRO A 8 15.34 -1.48 -14.82
C PRO A 8 16.36 -2.58 -15.08
N SER A 9 16.93 -2.59 -16.28
CA SER A 9 18.01 -3.50 -16.69
C SER A 9 19.36 -3.06 -16.13
N GLU A 10 20.34 -3.95 -16.12
CA GLU A 10 21.71 -3.66 -15.64
C GLU A 10 22.32 -2.45 -16.39
N ASN A 11 22.16 -2.39 -17.71
CA ASN A 11 22.64 -1.28 -18.53
C ASN A 11 21.99 0.05 -18.13
N PHE A 12 20.66 0.04 -17.88
CA PHE A 12 19.95 1.23 -17.44
C PHE A 12 20.42 1.67 -16.05
N LEU A 13 20.57 0.73 -15.10
CA LEU A 13 21.03 1.05 -13.75
C LEU A 13 22.47 1.57 -13.75
N SER A 14 23.34 1.00 -14.57
CA SER A 14 24.71 1.50 -14.75
C SER A 14 24.71 2.93 -15.32
N TYR A 15 23.90 3.19 -16.35
CA TYR A 15 23.76 4.52 -16.91
C TYR A 15 23.24 5.53 -15.87
N LEU A 16 22.20 5.17 -15.11
CA LEU A 16 21.62 6.02 -14.07
C LEU A 16 22.65 6.37 -12.99
N LYS A 17 23.38 5.37 -12.48
CA LYS A 17 24.43 5.57 -11.48
C LYS A 17 25.54 6.51 -11.98
N GLU A 18 26.11 6.22 -13.15
CA GLU A 18 27.28 6.95 -13.65
C GLU A 18 26.95 8.31 -14.26
N ARG A 19 25.79 8.45 -14.92
CA ARG A 19 25.44 9.66 -15.68
C ARG A 19 24.55 10.65 -14.92
N HIS A 20 23.85 10.18 -13.88
CA HIS A 20 22.96 11.02 -13.09
C HIS A 20 23.39 11.07 -11.63
N VAL A 21 23.32 9.96 -10.90
CA VAL A 21 23.56 9.94 -9.45
C VAL A 21 24.95 10.48 -9.09
N LYS A 22 25.98 9.98 -9.77
CA LYS A 22 27.36 10.43 -9.55
C LYS A 22 27.53 11.93 -9.77
N ARG A 23 26.93 12.46 -10.84
CA ARG A 23 27.06 13.89 -11.19
C ARG A 23 26.40 14.82 -10.17
N VAL A 24 25.22 14.46 -9.67
CA VAL A 24 24.54 15.31 -8.67
C VAL A 24 25.27 15.27 -7.33
N ILE A 25 25.85 14.14 -6.95
CA ILE A 25 26.71 14.04 -5.76
C ILE A 25 28.00 14.85 -5.94
N ASP A 26 28.66 14.76 -7.11
CA ASP A 26 29.83 15.59 -7.43
C ASP A 26 29.51 17.09 -7.41
N ALA A 27 28.27 17.48 -7.69
CA ALA A 27 27.79 18.86 -7.56
C ALA A 27 27.41 19.29 -6.13
N GLY A 28 27.55 18.39 -5.15
CA GLY A 28 27.31 18.71 -3.73
C GLY A 28 25.87 18.47 -3.25
N VAL A 29 25.06 17.69 -3.99
CA VAL A 29 23.71 17.31 -3.56
C VAL A 29 23.81 16.26 -2.44
N ASP A 30 23.15 16.51 -1.32
CA ASP A 30 23.19 15.69 -0.11
C ASP A 30 21.94 14.79 0.07
N ALA A 31 20.95 14.91 -0.82
CA ALA A 31 19.78 14.05 -0.81
C ALA A 31 19.34 13.65 -2.23
N ILE A 32 18.95 12.41 -2.40
CA ILE A 32 18.45 11.85 -3.68
C ILE A 32 17.06 11.28 -3.45
N PHE A 33 16.15 11.64 -4.34
CA PHE A 33 14.79 11.15 -4.37
C PHE A 33 14.58 10.33 -5.64
N MET A 34 14.17 9.06 -5.46
CA MET A 34 13.76 8.19 -6.55
C MET A 34 12.26 8.01 -6.46
N GLU A 35 11.57 8.81 -7.27
CA GLU A 35 10.11 8.90 -7.26
C GLU A 35 9.47 7.71 -7.95
N GLU A 36 8.37 7.26 -7.39
CA GLU A 36 7.43 6.32 -7.98
C GLU A 36 8.07 5.05 -8.56
N PRO A 37 8.54 4.10 -7.71
CA PRO A 37 9.06 2.81 -8.19
C PRO A 37 7.91 1.95 -8.75
N GLU A 38 7.31 2.42 -9.83
CA GLU A 38 6.09 1.91 -10.45
C GLU A 38 6.39 0.98 -11.62
N PHE A 39 5.76 -0.17 -11.65
CA PHE A 39 5.70 -1.00 -12.83
C PHE A 39 4.24 -1.32 -13.17
N TRP A 40 3.74 -0.75 -14.25
CA TRP A 40 2.36 -0.96 -14.64
C TRP A 40 2.08 -2.44 -14.97
N ALA A 41 1.02 -2.98 -14.39
CA ALA A 41 0.64 -4.37 -14.61
C ALA A 41 0.43 -4.72 -16.09
N ARG A 42 0.02 -3.73 -16.90
CA ARG A 42 -0.16 -3.87 -18.36
C ARG A 42 1.14 -3.99 -19.15
N ALA A 43 2.27 -3.54 -18.61
CA ALA A 43 3.59 -3.68 -19.22
C ALA A 43 4.16 -5.09 -19.01
N GLY A 44 5.36 -5.38 -19.52
CA GLY A 44 6.02 -6.66 -19.33
C GLY A 44 6.12 -7.53 -20.61
N TYR A 45 6.01 -6.91 -21.79
CA TYR A 45 6.07 -7.59 -23.08
C TYR A 45 7.34 -7.25 -23.90
N SER A 46 8.18 -6.32 -23.44
CA SER A 46 9.39 -5.90 -24.15
C SER A 46 10.48 -6.99 -24.08
N ASP A 47 11.40 -6.96 -25.04
CA ASP A 47 12.51 -7.90 -25.07
C ASP A 47 13.44 -7.77 -23.84
N SER A 48 13.56 -6.55 -23.31
CA SER A 48 14.29 -6.33 -22.06
C SER A 48 13.61 -7.04 -20.87
N PHE A 49 12.28 -6.97 -20.77
CA PHE A 49 11.56 -7.68 -19.72
C PHE A 49 11.65 -9.20 -19.87
N LYS A 50 11.56 -9.73 -21.10
CA LYS A 50 11.71 -11.16 -21.38
C LYS A 50 13.11 -11.67 -21.00
N LYS A 51 14.16 -10.88 -21.23
CA LYS A 51 15.52 -11.20 -20.79
C LYS A 51 15.64 -11.27 -19.27
N GLU A 52 15.07 -10.29 -18.55
CA GLU A 52 15.03 -10.28 -17.08
C GLU A 52 14.21 -11.45 -16.53
N TRP A 53 13.11 -11.81 -17.19
CA TRP A 53 12.30 -12.98 -16.83
C TRP A 53 13.13 -14.27 -16.90
N LYS A 54 13.81 -14.50 -18.03
CA LYS A 54 14.66 -15.70 -18.20
C LYS A 54 15.79 -15.75 -17.17
N LYS A 55 16.38 -14.59 -16.86
CA LYS A 55 17.42 -14.46 -15.83
C LYS A 55 16.88 -14.81 -14.43
N TYR A 56 15.70 -14.33 -14.09
CA TYR A 56 15.11 -14.48 -12.76
C TYR A 56 14.53 -15.86 -12.52
N TYR A 57 13.76 -16.40 -13.48
CA TYR A 57 13.06 -17.67 -13.34
C TYR A 57 13.79 -18.87 -13.94
N GLY A 58 14.79 -18.68 -14.79
CA GLY A 58 15.51 -19.77 -15.46
C GLY A 58 14.76 -20.45 -16.61
N PHE A 59 13.59 -19.96 -17.00
CA PHE A 59 12.81 -20.48 -18.12
C PHE A 59 12.30 -19.38 -19.04
N GLU A 60 11.81 -19.75 -20.22
CA GLU A 60 11.34 -18.79 -21.23
C GLU A 60 10.12 -18.01 -20.75
N TRP A 61 10.07 -16.74 -21.15
CA TRP A 61 8.97 -15.85 -20.84
C TRP A 61 7.62 -16.39 -21.31
N ARG A 62 6.59 -16.17 -20.49
CA ARG A 62 5.21 -16.52 -20.76
C ARG A 62 4.33 -15.29 -20.69
N PRO A 63 3.39 -15.09 -21.66
CA PRO A 63 2.50 -13.93 -21.62
C PRO A 63 1.61 -13.93 -20.39
N GLN A 64 1.59 -12.80 -19.69
CA GLN A 64 0.84 -12.69 -18.43
C GLN A 64 -0.67 -12.89 -18.58
N HIS A 65 -1.25 -12.60 -19.73
CA HIS A 65 -2.68 -12.74 -19.98
C HIS A 65 -3.16 -14.19 -20.22
N GLU A 66 -2.25 -15.15 -20.36
CA GLU A 66 -2.61 -16.54 -20.69
C GLU A 66 -3.05 -17.34 -19.45
N SER A 67 -2.58 -17.00 -18.26
CA SER A 67 -2.94 -17.73 -17.05
C SER A 67 -2.77 -16.89 -15.77
N PRO A 68 -3.49 -17.25 -14.69
CA PRO A 68 -3.27 -16.66 -13.37
C PRO A 68 -1.80 -16.76 -12.90
N GLU A 69 -1.16 -17.92 -13.12
CA GLU A 69 0.25 -18.11 -12.76
C GLU A 69 1.15 -17.14 -13.51
N ASN A 70 0.98 -16.97 -14.82
CA ASN A 70 1.80 -16.05 -15.60
C ASN A 70 1.58 -14.59 -15.18
N THR A 71 0.34 -14.21 -14.83
CA THR A 71 0.02 -12.90 -14.25
C THR A 71 0.78 -12.65 -12.96
N TYR A 72 0.70 -13.59 -12.03
CA TYR A 72 1.34 -13.49 -10.73
C TYR A 72 2.88 -13.42 -10.86
N LEU A 73 3.47 -14.32 -11.63
CA LEU A 73 4.92 -14.34 -11.87
C LEU A 73 5.40 -13.06 -12.58
N SER A 74 4.63 -12.53 -13.53
CA SER A 74 4.95 -11.26 -14.18
C SER A 74 4.98 -10.09 -13.18
N SER A 75 4.00 -10.02 -12.29
CA SER A 75 3.93 -9.00 -11.26
C SER A 75 5.04 -9.16 -10.21
N LYS A 76 5.33 -10.39 -9.80
CA LYS A 76 6.46 -10.68 -8.88
C LYS A 76 7.80 -10.26 -9.47
N LEU A 77 8.03 -10.48 -10.78
CA LEU A 77 9.23 -9.99 -11.45
C LEU A 77 9.28 -8.46 -11.49
N LYS A 78 8.16 -7.79 -11.79
CA LYS A 78 8.08 -6.32 -11.78
C LYS A 78 8.42 -5.74 -10.41
N TYR A 79 7.87 -6.31 -9.36
CA TYR A 79 8.21 -6.00 -7.97
C TYR A 79 9.72 -6.15 -7.72
N TYR A 80 10.30 -7.30 -8.08
CA TYR A 80 11.72 -7.58 -7.88
C TYR A 80 12.63 -6.60 -8.64
N LEU A 81 12.27 -6.25 -9.87
CA LEU A 81 13.10 -5.35 -10.69
C LEU A 81 13.23 -3.97 -10.07
N TYR A 82 12.16 -3.39 -9.54
CA TYR A 82 12.24 -2.09 -8.85
C TYR A 82 12.86 -2.20 -7.45
N TYR A 83 12.60 -3.29 -6.73
CA TYR A 83 13.31 -3.56 -5.48
C TYR A 83 14.84 -3.59 -5.68
N ARG A 84 15.30 -4.36 -6.67
CA ARG A 84 16.71 -4.41 -7.06
C ARG A 84 17.24 -3.03 -7.48
N ALA A 85 16.48 -2.32 -8.32
CA ALA A 85 16.89 -1.04 -8.85
C ALA A 85 17.16 0.00 -7.76
N LEU A 86 16.21 0.18 -6.83
CA LEU A 86 16.39 1.16 -5.76
C LEU A 86 17.47 0.73 -4.78
N ASN A 87 17.57 -0.56 -4.46
CA ASN A 87 18.64 -1.07 -3.62
C ASN A 87 20.02 -0.77 -4.22
N GLU A 88 20.24 -1.09 -5.50
CA GLU A 88 21.52 -0.83 -6.19
C GLU A 88 21.85 0.66 -6.30
N VAL A 89 20.87 1.48 -6.71
CA VAL A 89 21.10 2.92 -6.93
C VAL A 89 21.36 3.63 -5.61
N PHE A 90 20.57 3.36 -4.56
CA PHE A 90 20.73 4.00 -3.27
C PHE A 90 22.00 3.52 -2.53
N THR A 91 22.33 2.23 -2.63
CA THR A 91 23.61 1.71 -2.10
C THR A 91 24.77 2.42 -2.76
N PHE A 92 24.77 2.51 -4.11
CA PHE A 92 25.79 3.26 -4.85
C PHE A 92 25.85 4.73 -4.40
N ALA A 93 24.72 5.41 -4.27
CA ALA A 93 24.66 6.81 -3.85
C ALA A 93 25.31 7.03 -2.48
N LYS A 94 25.02 6.15 -1.52
CA LYS A 94 25.62 6.22 -0.17
C LYS A 94 27.13 5.93 -0.18
N GLU A 95 27.54 4.89 -0.88
CA GLU A 95 28.96 4.50 -0.98
C GLU A 95 29.77 5.58 -1.70
N TYR A 96 29.27 6.09 -2.82
CA TYR A 96 29.92 7.16 -3.57
C TYR A 96 29.96 8.46 -2.78
N GLY A 97 28.86 8.87 -2.14
CA GLY A 97 28.82 10.04 -1.26
C GLY A 97 29.83 9.92 -0.13
N LYS A 98 29.90 8.77 0.55
CA LYS A 98 30.88 8.51 1.60
C LYS A 98 32.32 8.66 1.10
N SER A 99 32.62 8.22 -0.13
CA SER A 99 33.95 8.40 -0.75
C SER A 99 34.31 9.87 -0.97
N LYS A 100 33.32 10.75 -1.01
CA LYS A 100 33.47 12.22 -1.11
C LYS A 100 33.36 12.93 0.24
N GLY A 101 33.23 12.21 1.35
CA GLY A 101 33.02 12.78 2.68
C GLY A 101 31.62 13.29 2.93
N MET A 102 30.61 12.84 2.15
CA MET A 102 29.22 13.27 2.24
C MET A 102 28.34 12.15 2.81
N ASP A 103 27.34 12.53 3.61
CA ASP A 103 26.28 11.63 4.08
C ASP A 103 25.00 11.83 3.23
N VAL A 104 24.98 11.18 2.07
CA VAL A 104 23.87 11.30 1.12
C VAL A 104 22.65 10.56 1.65
N LYS A 105 21.52 11.27 1.73
CA LYS A 105 20.22 10.71 2.09
C LYS A 105 19.47 10.21 0.87
N CYS A 106 18.70 9.13 1.03
CA CYS A 106 17.94 8.50 -0.05
C CYS A 106 16.49 8.32 0.36
N TYR A 107 15.59 8.93 -0.39
CA TYR A 107 14.16 8.94 -0.12
C TYR A 107 13.35 8.39 -1.29
N VAL A 108 12.19 7.81 -0.98
CA VAL A 108 11.24 7.26 -1.96
C VAL A 108 9.92 8.05 -1.87
N PRO A 109 9.69 9.05 -2.73
CA PRO A 109 8.36 9.59 -2.92
C PRO A 109 7.50 8.54 -3.63
N THR A 110 6.37 8.16 -3.04
CA THR A 110 5.55 7.08 -3.59
C THR A 110 4.11 7.14 -3.10
N HIS A 111 3.21 6.53 -3.86
CA HIS A 111 1.82 6.33 -3.47
C HIS A 111 1.68 5.12 -2.54
N SER A 112 0.59 5.05 -1.80
CA SER A 112 0.29 3.90 -0.95
C SER A 112 -0.01 2.63 -1.75
N LEU A 113 0.20 1.46 -1.15
CA LEU A 113 -0.20 0.17 -1.75
C LEU A 113 -1.72 0.13 -2.04
N VAL A 114 -2.53 0.84 -1.26
CA VAL A 114 -3.98 0.95 -1.50
C VAL A 114 -4.25 1.62 -2.84
N ASN A 115 -3.58 2.75 -3.09
CA ASN A 115 -3.73 3.49 -4.35
C ASN A 115 -3.14 2.70 -5.54
N TYR A 116 -1.91 2.23 -5.43
CA TYR A 116 -1.27 1.43 -6.49
C TYR A 116 -2.08 0.19 -6.86
N SER A 117 -2.67 -0.49 -5.88
CA SER A 117 -3.50 -1.66 -6.16
C SER A 117 -4.76 -1.31 -6.96
N GLN A 118 -5.36 -0.15 -6.71
CA GLN A 118 -6.50 0.34 -7.49
C GLN A 118 -6.08 0.74 -8.92
N TRP A 119 -4.92 1.34 -9.07
CA TRP A 119 -4.37 1.74 -10.37
C TRP A 119 -3.70 0.61 -11.15
N GLN A 120 -3.62 -0.59 -10.59
CA GLN A 120 -2.97 -1.75 -11.22
C GLN A 120 -1.47 -1.51 -11.46
N ILE A 121 -0.82 -0.94 -10.48
CA ILE A 121 0.62 -0.66 -10.47
C ILE A 121 1.30 -1.58 -9.46
N VAL A 122 2.41 -2.18 -9.86
CA VAL A 122 3.26 -3.00 -9.00
C VAL A 122 4.40 -2.14 -8.46
N SER A 123 4.59 -2.15 -7.14
CA SER A 123 5.66 -1.44 -6.45
C SER A 123 6.20 -2.27 -5.27
N PRO A 124 7.49 -2.22 -4.96
CA PRO A 124 8.10 -2.92 -3.83
C PRO A 124 8.13 -2.07 -2.55
N GLU A 125 7.37 -1.02 -2.42
CA GLU A 125 7.60 0.05 -1.44
C GLU A 125 7.71 -0.45 0.00
N ALA A 126 6.87 -1.39 0.44
CA ALA A 126 6.96 -1.91 1.80
C ALA A 126 8.23 -2.72 2.05
N SER A 127 8.74 -3.43 1.04
CA SER A 127 10.01 -4.15 1.13
C SER A 127 11.22 -3.23 1.12
N LEU A 128 11.13 -2.06 0.48
CA LEU A 128 12.19 -1.06 0.49
C LEU A 128 12.42 -0.46 1.89
N ALA A 129 11.39 -0.42 2.73
CA ALA A 129 11.48 0.14 4.08
C ALA A 129 12.50 -0.57 4.99
N SER A 130 12.81 -1.83 4.72
CA SER A 130 13.82 -2.59 5.46
C SER A 130 15.26 -2.40 4.96
N LEU A 131 15.46 -1.78 3.78
CA LEU A 131 16.78 -1.61 3.18
C LEU A 131 17.62 -0.56 3.94
N PRO A 132 18.86 -0.88 4.30
CA PRO A 132 19.76 0.08 4.98
C PRO A 132 20.05 1.35 4.18
N CYS A 133 19.93 1.29 2.85
CA CYS A 133 20.18 2.43 1.97
C CYS A 133 18.98 3.39 1.86
N VAL A 134 17.82 3.05 2.37
CA VAL A 134 16.62 3.91 2.37
C VAL A 134 16.53 4.67 3.68
N ASP A 135 16.50 5.99 3.63
CA ASP A 135 16.38 6.85 4.82
C ASP A 135 14.91 7.18 5.14
N GLY A 136 14.05 7.26 4.12
CA GLY A 136 12.65 7.59 4.36
C GLY A 136 11.82 7.68 3.08
N TYR A 137 10.59 8.19 3.25
CA TYR A 137 9.57 8.26 2.21
C TYR A 137 8.84 9.59 2.22
N ILE A 138 8.28 9.96 1.07
CA ILE A 138 7.22 10.96 0.95
C ILE A 138 5.95 10.24 0.54
N ALA A 139 4.93 10.28 1.38
CA ALA A 139 3.62 9.68 1.11
C ALA A 139 2.82 10.59 0.17
N GLN A 140 2.77 10.24 -1.10
CA GLN A 140 2.04 10.99 -2.11
C GLN A 140 0.52 10.68 -2.02
N VAL A 141 -0.13 11.26 -1.01
CA VAL A 141 -1.58 11.17 -0.84
C VAL A 141 -2.20 12.49 -1.29
N TRP A 142 -2.58 12.51 -2.55
CA TRP A 142 -3.28 13.66 -3.14
C TRP A 142 -4.79 13.54 -2.90
N THR A 143 -5.48 14.65 -2.97
CA THR A 143 -6.95 14.60 -2.97
C THR A 143 -7.48 13.75 -4.13
N GLY A 144 -6.81 13.78 -5.28
CA GLY A 144 -7.15 12.96 -6.43
C GLY A 144 -7.01 11.46 -6.19
N THR A 145 -5.94 10.99 -5.55
CA THR A 145 -5.75 9.56 -5.25
C THR A 145 -6.83 9.03 -4.32
N SER A 146 -7.23 9.84 -3.34
CA SER A 146 -8.23 9.47 -2.35
C SER A 146 -9.67 9.49 -2.89
N ARG A 147 -9.87 9.89 -4.14
CA ARG A 147 -11.19 9.90 -4.82
C ARG A 147 -11.53 8.59 -5.51
N GLU A 148 -10.62 7.63 -5.54
CA GLU A 148 -10.93 6.32 -6.12
C GLU A 148 -12.18 5.72 -5.44
N PRO A 149 -13.26 5.46 -6.19
CA PRO A 149 -14.50 5.01 -5.59
C PRO A 149 -14.34 3.58 -5.06
N ASN A 150 -14.95 3.30 -3.93
CA ASN A 150 -14.99 1.99 -3.32
C ASN A 150 -16.43 1.60 -2.92
N PHE A 151 -16.62 0.32 -2.59
CA PHE A 151 -17.90 -0.21 -2.16
C PHE A 151 -18.05 -0.19 -0.63
N PHE A 152 -19.23 0.16 -0.18
CA PHE A 152 -19.69 -0.04 1.19
C PHE A 152 -21.21 -0.15 1.20
N ASP A 153 -21.75 -1.16 1.89
CA ASP A 153 -23.18 -1.41 2.01
C ASP A 153 -23.90 -1.43 0.65
N GLY A 154 -23.31 -2.17 -0.30
CA GLY A 154 -23.81 -2.34 -1.67
C GLY A 154 -23.66 -1.12 -2.59
N ARG A 155 -23.06 -0.03 -2.13
CA ARG A 155 -23.00 1.24 -2.87
C ARG A 155 -21.57 1.63 -3.22
N LYS A 156 -21.28 1.80 -4.51
CA LYS A 156 -20.02 2.34 -5.02
C LYS A 156 -20.04 3.88 -4.93
N ARG A 157 -19.11 4.48 -4.20
CA ARG A 157 -18.97 5.94 -4.04
C ARG A 157 -17.53 6.35 -3.77
N GLU A 158 -17.19 7.60 -4.08
CA GLU A 158 -16.01 8.28 -3.53
C GLU A 158 -16.19 8.42 -2.01
N ARG A 159 -15.19 8.02 -1.23
CA ARG A 159 -15.13 8.14 0.24
C ARG A 159 -13.77 8.74 0.61
N VAL A 160 -13.63 10.01 0.26
CA VAL A 160 -12.33 10.69 0.26
C VAL A 160 -11.66 10.66 1.63
N PHE A 161 -12.41 10.91 2.70
CA PHE A 161 -11.86 10.89 4.06
C PHE A 161 -11.35 9.50 4.46
N GLU A 162 -12.17 8.46 4.29
CA GLU A 162 -11.81 7.10 4.68
C GLU A 162 -10.66 6.55 3.82
N THR A 163 -10.67 6.86 2.52
CA THR A 163 -9.60 6.46 1.61
C THR A 163 -8.29 7.14 1.98
N ALA A 164 -8.29 8.47 2.16
CA ALA A 164 -7.11 9.21 2.61
C ALA A 164 -6.58 8.71 3.97
N TYR A 165 -7.48 8.44 4.91
CA TYR A 165 -7.10 7.87 6.21
C TYR A 165 -6.34 6.54 6.05
N LEU A 166 -6.82 5.65 5.19
CA LEU A 166 -6.16 4.36 4.93
C LEU A 166 -4.87 4.52 4.13
N GLU A 167 -4.80 5.45 3.17
CA GLU A 167 -3.58 5.73 2.41
C GLU A 167 -2.48 6.30 3.31
N TYR A 168 -2.76 7.34 4.09
CA TYR A 168 -1.80 7.89 5.06
C TYR A 168 -1.40 6.87 6.12
N GLY A 169 -2.37 6.10 6.64
CA GLY A 169 -2.12 5.06 7.62
C GLY A 169 -1.27 3.91 7.09
N SER A 170 -1.48 3.53 5.83
CA SER A 170 -0.65 2.54 5.15
C SER A 170 0.81 2.99 5.06
N MET A 171 1.05 4.25 4.69
CA MET A 171 2.39 4.81 4.59
C MET A 171 3.06 4.97 5.96
N GLU A 172 2.33 5.47 6.96
CA GLU A 172 2.85 5.58 8.33
C GLU A 172 3.23 4.22 8.91
N SER A 173 2.32 3.24 8.84
CA SER A 173 2.56 1.92 9.40
C SER A 173 3.62 1.10 8.65
N MET A 174 3.89 1.44 7.40
CA MET A 174 4.98 0.86 6.62
C MET A 174 6.35 1.25 7.18
N THR A 175 6.50 2.49 7.65
CA THR A 175 7.80 3.02 8.06
C THR A 175 8.02 3.01 9.56
N ALA A 176 6.98 3.18 10.38
CA ALA A 176 7.10 3.28 11.83
C ALA A 176 7.88 2.13 12.47
N PRO A 177 7.64 0.84 12.14
CA PRO A 177 8.41 -0.25 12.71
C PRO A 177 9.89 -0.27 12.30
N THR A 178 10.23 0.33 11.17
CA THR A 178 11.58 0.33 10.61
C THR A 178 12.42 1.52 11.04
N GLY A 179 11.82 2.51 11.68
CA GLY A 179 12.46 3.78 12.04
C GLY A 179 12.79 4.69 10.87
N ARG A 180 12.25 4.43 9.66
CA ARG A 180 12.43 5.28 8.48
C ARG A 180 11.63 6.56 8.61
N LYS A 181 12.20 7.67 8.10
CA LYS A 181 11.51 8.96 8.12
C LYS A 181 10.32 8.96 7.16
N MET A 182 9.22 9.56 7.57
CA MET A 182 8.02 9.73 6.77
C MET A 182 7.66 11.21 6.67
N PHE A 183 7.50 11.69 5.43
CA PHE A 183 6.88 12.97 5.12
C PHE A 183 5.48 12.71 4.55
N PHE A 184 4.49 13.46 4.99
CA PHE A 184 3.18 13.41 4.34
C PHE A 184 3.10 14.53 3.29
N LEU A 185 2.71 14.16 2.09
CA LEU A 185 2.34 15.12 1.06
C LEU A 185 0.90 15.56 1.31
N THR A 186 0.64 16.86 1.21
CA THR A 186 -0.70 17.45 1.25
C THR A 186 -0.94 18.29 0.00
N ASP A 187 -1.81 17.83 -0.89
CA ASP A 187 -2.13 18.51 -2.14
C ASP A 187 -3.64 18.49 -2.43
N PRO A 188 -4.25 19.66 -2.66
CA PRO A 188 -5.66 19.77 -3.00
C PRO A 188 -5.98 19.38 -4.45
N ILE A 189 -4.93 19.21 -5.29
CA ILE A 189 -5.09 19.07 -6.74
C ILE A 189 -5.29 17.62 -7.15
N GLU A 190 -5.81 17.43 -8.34
CA GLU A 190 -5.87 16.17 -9.05
C GLU A 190 -5.69 16.40 -10.57
N ASP A 191 -5.45 15.34 -11.32
CA ASP A 191 -5.20 15.43 -12.77
C ASP A 191 -6.45 15.82 -13.57
N TRP A 192 -7.64 15.47 -13.05
CA TRP A 192 -8.90 15.81 -13.69
C TRP A 192 -9.49 17.10 -13.12
N PRO A 193 -9.65 18.18 -13.94
CA PRO A 193 -10.17 19.44 -13.44
C PRO A 193 -11.57 19.30 -12.80
N ARG A 194 -11.71 19.87 -11.61
CA ARG A 194 -12.95 19.95 -10.84
C ARG A 194 -13.41 21.41 -10.71
N ASP A 195 -14.38 21.67 -9.87
CA ASP A 195 -14.78 23.02 -9.47
C ASP A 195 -14.28 23.38 -8.08
N TRP A 196 -14.30 24.67 -7.74
CA TRP A 196 -13.77 25.17 -6.46
C TRP A 196 -14.51 24.64 -5.23
N ALA A 197 -15.81 24.36 -5.35
CA ALA A 197 -16.58 23.78 -4.24
C ALA A 197 -16.15 22.34 -3.97
N ASP A 198 -15.91 21.61 -5.03
CA ASP A 198 -15.40 20.23 -4.97
C ASP A 198 -13.97 20.18 -4.40
N TYR A 199 -13.04 20.97 -4.91
CA TYR A 199 -11.67 21.04 -4.39
C TYR A 199 -11.64 21.37 -2.90
N LYS A 200 -12.38 22.40 -2.48
CA LYS A 200 -12.46 22.78 -1.08
C LYS A 200 -12.96 21.66 -0.19
N LYS A 201 -14.06 21.04 -0.56
CA LYS A 201 -14.68 19.95 0.22
C LYS A 201 -13.73 18.76 0.38
N ASN A 202 -13.13 18.32 -0.72
CA ASN A 202 -12.36 17.08 -0.74
C ASN A 202 -10.95 17.30 -0.17
N TYR A 203 -10.33 18.47 -0.36
CA TYR A 203 -9.09 18.80 0.33
C TYR A 203 -9.27 18.90 1.85
N GLN A 204 -10.39 19.44 2.33
CA GLN A 204 -10.67 19.39 3.77
C GLN A 204 -10.75 17.96 4.31
N ALA A 205 -11.27 17.03 3.54
CA ALA A 205 -11.35 15.63 3.94
C ALA A 205 -9.97 14.97 4.03
N THR A 206 -9.12 15.15 3.01
CA THR A 206 -7.73 14.61 3.01
C THR A 206 -6.87 15.27 4.07
N PHE A 207 -6.97 16.59 4.20
CA PHE A 207 -6.25 17.33 5.24
C PHE A 207 -6.63 16.86 6.65
N THR A 208 -7.92 16.65 6.91
CA THR A 208 -8.36 16.14 8.21
C THR A 208 -7.85 14.72 8.47
N ALA A 209 -7.84 13.87 7.44
CA ALA A 209 -7.36 12.51 7.57
C ALA A 209 -5.88 12.45 7.99
N GLN A 210 -5.01 13.26 7.40
CA GLN A 210 -3.58 13.28 7.76
C GLN A 210 -3.32 13.73 9.21
N LEU A 211 -4.15 14.63 9.76
CA LEU A 211 -4.02 15.08 11.14
C LEU A 211 -4.30 14.01 12.19
N LEU A 212 -4.86 12.87 11.79
CA LEU A 212 -5.09 11.72 12.66
C LEU A 212 -3.82 10.86 12.86
N TYR A 213 -2.69 11.27 12.31
CA TYR A 213 -1.37 10.65 12.49
C TYR A 213 -0.42 11.63 13.18
N PRO A 214 -0.57 11.85 14.50
CA PRO A 214 0.13 12.90 15.23
C PRO A 214 1.65 12.64 15.42
N ASN A 215 2.11 11.44 15.12
CA ASN A 215 3.52 11.06 15.08
C ASN A 215 4.23 11.54 13.80
N ILE A 216 3.51 12.10 12.82
CA ILE A 216 4.07 12.70 11.62
C ILE A 216 3.99 14.21 11.73
N ALA A 217 5.13 14.90 11.58
CA ALA A 217 5.23 16.36 11.64
C ALA A 217 5.99 16.97 10.46
N ASP A 218 6.45 16.16 9.53
CA ASP A 218 7.13 16.61 8.32
C ASP A 218 6.16 16.50 7.13
N TYR A 219 6.04 17.61 6.37
CA TYR A 219 5.07 17.70 5.29
C TYR A 219 5.70 18.25 4.02
N GLU A 220 5.37 17.67 2.88
CA GLU A 220 5.49 18.29 1.57
C GLU A 220 4.17 18.96 1.23
N VAL A 221 4.21 20.28 0.99
CA VAL A 221 3.01 21.07 0.84
C VAL A 221 2.86 21.55 -0.59
N MET A 222 1.81 21.14 -1.27
CA MET A 222 1.44 21.59 -2.61
C MET A 222 2.63 21.58 -3.59
N PRO A 223 3.11 20.43 -4.06
CA PRO A 223 4.24 20.36 -4.99
C PRO A 223 3.99 21.11 -6.31
N TRP A 224 2.71 21.39 -6.63
CA TRP A 224 2.28 22.12 -7.83
C TRP A 224 1.40 23.32 -7.49
N PRO A 225 1.89 24.33 -6.75
CA PRO A 225 1.06 25.42 -6.24
C PRO A 225 0.45 26.29 -7.35
N GLU A 226 1.11 26.41 -8.51
CA GLU A 226 0.60 27.14 -9.66
C GLU A 226 -0.73 26.56 -10.20
N ARG A 227 -0.93 25.25 -10.09
CA ARG A 227 -2.18 24.60 -10.49
C ARG A 227 -3.37 25.11 -9.69
N ILE A 228 -3.15 25.49 -8.44
CA ILE A 228 -4.18 26.05 -7.56
C ILE A 228 -4.25 27.58 -7.68
N TYR A 229 -3.14 28.29 -7.52
CA TYR A 229 -3.16 29.75 -7.40
C TYR A 229 -3.28 30.47 -8.73
N GLU A 230 -2.85 29.86 -9.82
CA GLU A 230 -2.96 30.40 -11.19
C GLU A 230 -4.03 29.71 -12.05
N GLY A 231 -4.47 28.52 -11.63
CA GLY A 231 -5.47 27.74 -12.35
C GLY A 231 -6.83 28.42 -12.42
N LEU A 232 -7.54 28.20 -13.52
CA LEU A 232 -8.90 28.68 -13.74
C LEU A 232 -9.86 27.48 -13.72
N TYR A 233 -10.65 27.37 -12.67
CA TYR A 233 -11.63 26.28 -12.51
C TYR A 233 -13.05 26.84 -12.38
N ARG A 234 -14.05 26.00 -12.69
CA ARG A 234 -15.46 26.36 -12.52
C ARG A 234 -15.74 26.72 -11.05
N THR A 235 -16.66 27.63 -10.84
CA THR A 235 -17.07 28.04 -9.48
C THR A 235 -17.89 26.96 -8.78
N SER A 236 -18.67 26.19 -9.56
CA SER A 236 -19.45 25.02 -9.10
C SER A 236 -19.76 24.09 -10.26
N ALA A 237 -20.27 22.89 -9.97
CA ALA A 237 -20.63 21.90 -10.97
C ALA A 237 -21.64 22.41 -12.03
N ASN A 238 -22.50 23.34 -11.65
CA ASN A 238 -23.58 23.89 -12.49
C ASN A 238 -23.20 25.23 -13.16
N SER A 239 -21.94 25.63 -13.14
CA SER A 239 -21.48 26.91 -13.69
C SER A 239 -20.36 26.69 -14.69
N ASP A 240 -20.47 27.32 -15.87
CA ASP A 240 -19.40 27.38 -16.86
C ASP A 240 -18.39 28.50 -16.58
N LYS A 241 -18.71 29.38 -15.63
CA LYS A 241 -17.83 30.47 -15.23
C LYS A 241 -16.59 29.89 -14.54
N LYS A 242 -15.41 30.21 -15.09
CA LYS A 242 -14.12 29.84 -14.53
C LYS A 242 -13.48 31.04 -13.85
N GLU A 243 -12.96 30.84 -12.68
CA GLU A 243 -12.29 31.86 -11.88
C GLU A 243 -11.01 31.30 -11.24
N ARG A 244 -10.12 32.19 -10.82
CA ARG A 244 -9.04 31.82 -9.89
C ARG A 244 -9.60 31.44 -8.54
N ILE A 245 -8.75 30.85 -7.68
CA ILE A 245 -9.15 30.42 -6.35
C ILE A 245 -9.89 31.54 -5.61
N PRO A 246 -11.11 31.28 -5.07
CA PRO A 246 -11.83 32.26 -4.26
C PRO A 246 -11.03 32.69 -3.02
N ARG A 247 -11.03 34.00 -2.74
CA ARG A 247 -10.23 34.55 -1.64
C ARG A 247 -10.43 33.84 -0.29
N PHE A 248 -11.67 33.53 0.05
CA PHE A 248 -11.96 32.81 1.29
C PHE A 248 -11.33 31.41 1.33
N TYR A 249 -11.24 30.72 0.21
CA TYR A 249 -10.63 29.38 0.13
C TYR A 249 -9.10 29.49 0.16
N SER A 250 -8.52 30.42 -0.57
CA SER A 250 -7.05 30.64 -0.50
C SER A 250 -6.60 31.01 0.91
N THR A 251 -7.37 31.85 1.63
CA THR A 251 -7.10 32.16 3.04
C THR A 251 -7.21 30.92 3.93
N GLN A 252 -8.25 30.10 3.74
CA GLN A 252 -8.40 28.86 4.48
C GLN A 252 -7.22 27.90 4.24
N MET A 253 -6.79 27.73 3.01
CA MET A 253 -5.61 26.91 2.68
C MET A 253 -4.34 27.42 3.38
N GLN A 254 -4.11 28.72 3.37
CA GLN A 254 -2.97 29.30 4.10
C GLN A 254 -3.04 29.03 5.61
N VAL A 255 -4.23 29.12 6.21
CA VAL A 255 -4.42 28.76 7.62
C VAL A 255 -4.11 27.28 7.88
N MET A 256 -4.60 26.39 7.01
CA MET A 256 -4.34 24.95 7.11
C MET A 256 -2.84 24.64 7.01
N ILE A 257 -2.13 25.22 6.03
CA ILE A 257 -0.68 25.05 5.86
C ILE A 257 0.08 25.59 7.06
N ASN A 258 -0.29 26.79 7.56
CA ASN A 258 0.33 27.37 8.75
C ASN A 258 0.09 26.53 10.01
N ALA A 259 -1.02 25.81 10.09
CA ALA A 259 -1.26 24.87 11.18
C ALA A 259 -0.24 23.72 11.16
N LEU A 260 0.09 23.16 10.00
CA LEU A 260 1.11 22.13 9.87
C LEU A 260 2.47 22.58 10.37
N ASN A 261 2.88 23.81 10.08
CA ASN A 261 4.16 24.38 10.54
C ASN A 261 4.27 24.49 12.08
N ARG A 262 3.18 24.35 12.80
CA ARG A 262 3.11 24.46 14.26
C ARG A 262 2.76 23.16 14.95
N MET A 263 2.63 22.07 14.20
CA MET A 263 2.33 20.75 14.78
C MET A 263 3.60 20.15 15.36
N PRO A 264 3.70 19.96 16.67
CA PRO A 264 4.82 19.26 17.27
C PRO A 264 4.68 17.75 17.01
N LEU A 265 5.83 17.07 16.92
CA LEU A 265 5.86 15.62 17.07
C LEU A 265 5.26 15.23 18.41
N THR A 266 4.45 14.21 18.43
CA THR A 266 3.83 13.70 19.65
C THR A 266 3.73 12.17 19.60
N ASP A 267 4.00 11.53 20.73
CA ASP A 267 3.81 10.09 20.93
C ASP A 267 2.35 9.73 21.23
N LYS A 268 1.44 10.70 21.17
CA LYS A 268 0.02 10.45 21.39
C LYS A 268 -0.52 9.57 20.29
N GLU A 269 -1.11 8.47 20.68
CA GLU A 269 -1.88 7.62 19.79
C GLU A 269 -3.26 8.20 19.51
N LEU A 270 -3.88 7.75 18.42
CA LEU A 270 -5.31 7.99 18.19
C LEU A 270 -6.11 7.42 19.35
N THR A 271 -6.75 8.30 20.10
CA THR A 271 -7.67 7.89 21.15
C THR A 271 -8.87 7.17 20.55
N GLY A 272 -9.35 6.12 21.23
CA GLY A 272 -10.48 5.33 20.75
C GLY A 272 -10.12 4.18 19.81
N SER A 273 -8.84 3.97 19.50
CA SER A 273 -8.41 2.74 18.82
C SER A 273 -8.75 1.54 19.68
N LYS A 274 -9.35 0.52 19.07
CA LYS A 274 -9.63 -0.77 19.70
C LYS A 274 -8.55 -1.81 19.46
N GLY A 275 -7.45 -1.42 18.79
CA GLY A 275 -6.36 -2.30 18.40
C GLY A 275 -6.69 -3.18 17.19
N PHE A 276 -7.58 -2.74 16.32
CA PHE A 276 -7.84 -3.41 15.04
C PHE A 276 -6.80 -3.04 14.01
N SER A 277 -6.26 -4.04 13.34
CA SER A 277 -5.32 -3.86 12.23
C SER A 277 -5.72 -4.73 11.04
N VAL A 278 -5.52 -4.21 9.82
CA VAL A 278 -5.70 -4.94 8.55
C VAL A 278 -4.34 -5.28 7.98
N LEU A 279 -4.09 -6.56 7.75
CA LEU A 279 -2.87 -7.02 7.10
C LEU A 279 -2.90 -6.70 5.60
N MET A 280 -1.79 -6.18 5.10
CA MET A 280 -1.58 -5.95 3.67
C MET A 280 -0.16 -6.34 3.27
N ALA A 281 0.09 -6.47 1.97
CA ALA A 281 1.37 -6.92 1.41
C ALA A 281 1.64 -6.25 0.07
N ASN A 282 2.90 -6.17 -0.34
CA ASN A 282 3.27 -5.74 -1.71
C ASN A 282 2.57 -6.57 -2.80
N SER A 283 2.27 -7.83 -2.51
CA SER A 283 1.58 -8.74 -3.43
C SER A 283 0.08 -8.41 -3.62
N LEU A 284 -0.47 -7.43 -2.92
CA LEU A 284 -1.84 -6.93 -3.10
C LEU A 284 -2.14 -6.55 -4.56
N MET A 285 -1.11 -6.20 -5.33
CA MET A 285 -1.21 -5.82 -6.73
C MET A 285 -1.03 -6.99 -7.71
N PHE A 286 -0.52 -8.14 -7.26
CA PHE A 286 0.00 -9.18 -8.16
C PHE A 286 -1.06 -9.92 -8.96
N GLN A 287 -2.29 -9.94 -8.49
CA GLN A 287 -3.38 -10.71 -9.11
C GLN A 287 -4.50 -9.86 -9.71
N ARG A 288 -4.34 -8.54 -9.79
CA ARG A 288 -5.41 -7.64 -10.21
C ARG A 288 -5.55 -7.45 -11.71
N PHE A 289 -4.47 -7.61 -12.47
CA PHE A 289 -4.50 -7.42 -13.92
C PHE A 289 -3.43 -8.28 -14.63
N PRO A 290 -3.78 -8.91 -15.77
CA PRO A 290 -5.13 -9.02 -16.33
C PRO A 290 -6.09 -9.83 -15.47
N THR A 291 -7.39 -9.65 -15.71
CA THR A 291 -8.44 -10.40 -15.01
C THR A 291 -8.53 -11.84 -15.50
N HIS A 292 -8.85 -12.76 -14.60
CA HIS A 292 -9.03 -14.17 -14.90
C HIS A 292 -10.35 -14.68 -14.31
N ASN A 293 -10.94 -15.69 -14.94
CA ASN A 293 -12.13 -16.35 -14.43
C ASN A 293 -11.89 -16.92 -13.02
N GLY A 294 -12.85 -16.75 -12.14
CA GLY A 294 -12.76 -17.21 -10.76
C GLY A 294 -12.08 -16.23 -9.81
N TYR A 295 -11.66 -15.05 -10.28
CA TYR A 295 -11.16 -13.98 -9.44
C TYR A 295 -11.85 -12.65 -9.73
N GLU A 296 -12.44 -12.08 -8.70
CA GLU A 296 -13.06 -10.76 -8.73
C GLU A 296 -12.74 -9.99 -7.45
N ASP A 297 -12.23 -8.78 -7.61
CA ASP A 297 -11.97 -7.85 -6.52
C ASP A 297 -12.28 -6.40 -6.98
N PRO A 298 -13.58 -6.08 -7.22
CA PRO A 298 -13.97 -4.80 -7.76
C PRO A 298 -13.63 -3.67 -6.79
N GLN A 299 -12.87 -2.68 -7.29
CA GLN A 299 -12.46 -1.51 -6.50
C GLN A 299 -11.78 -1.89 -5.17
N LEU A 300 -10.94 -2.92 -5.19
CA LEU A 300 -10.21 -3.43 -4.01
C LEU A 300 -11.15 -3.82 -2.85
N ALA A 301 -12.33 -4.40 -3.19
CA ALA A 301 -13.38 -4.70 -2.22
C ALA A 301 -12.93 -5.68 -1.12
N ASN A 302 -11.97 -6.58 -1.39
CA ASN A 302 -11.43 -7.46 -0.34
C ASN A 302 -10.62 -6.70 0.73
N PHE A 303 -9.92 -5.64 0.36
CA PHE A 303 -9.24 -4.79 1.33
C PHE A 303 -10.24 -3.90 2.08
N TYR A 304 -11.08 -3.18 1.35
CA TYR A 304 -12.09 -2.30 1.96
C TYR A 304 -13.13 -3.06 2.78
N GLY A 305 -13.40 -4.32 2.45
CA GLY A 305 -14.29 -5.19 3.23
C GLY A 305 -13.78 -5.48 4.64
N GLN A 306 -12.47 -5.45 4.85
CA GLN A 306 -11.90 -5.57 6.20
C GLN A 306 -11.89 -4.23 6.96
N ALA A 307 -11.71 -3.11 6.26
CA ALA A 307 -11.50 -1.80 6.87
C ALA A 307 -12.79 -0.98 7.05
N LEU A 308 -13.60 -0.83 5.99
CA LEU A 308 -14.74 0.08 5.99
C LEU A 308 -15.87 -0.28 6.97
N PRO A 309 -16.20 -1.56 7.23
CA PRO A 309 -17.20 -1.91 8.23
C PRO A 309 -16.92 -1.31 9.60
N LEU A 310 -15.67 -1.22 10.00
CA LEU A 310 -15.24 -0.62 11.26
C LEU A 310 -15.12 0.90 11.15
N LEU A 311 -14.44 1.42 10.15
CA LEU A 311 -14.22 2.86 9.95
C LEU A 311 -15.54 3.63 9.83
N LYS A 312 -16.49 3.09 9.06
CA LYS A 312 -17.83 3.72 8.88
C LYS A 312 -18.67 3.76 10.18
N ARG A 313 -18.24 3.02 11.18
CA ARG A 313 -18.84 3.03 12.53
C ARG A 313 -17.99 3.74 13.58
N GLY A 314 -16.96 4.48 13.14
CA GLY A 314 -16.10 5.28 14.00
C GLY A 314 -15.07 4.47 14.79
N VAL A 315 -14.78 3.25 14.35
CA VAL A 315 -13.69 2.42 14.93
C VAL A 315 -12.44 2.60 14.10
N PRO A 316 -11.37 3.22 14.61
CA PRO A 316 -10.11 3.36 13.90
C PRO A 316 -9.51 1.99 13.55
N VAL A 317 -8.94 1.90 12.36
CA VAL A 317 -8.28 0.69 11.87
C VAL A 317 -6.88 1.09 11.41
N LYS A 318 -5.86 0.42 11.93
CA LYS A 318 -4.48 0.52 11.44
C LYS A 318 -4.28 -0.45 10.27
N THR A 319 -3.28 -0.22 9.45
CA THR A 319 -2.75 -1.23 8.53
C THR A 319 -1.49 -1.84 9.10
N VAL A 320 -1.19 -3.08 8.73
CA VAL A 320 0.06 -3.75 9.05
C VAL A 320 0.60 -4.38 7.77
N HIS A 321 1.86 -4.12 7.45
CA HIS A 321 2.51 -4.72 6.30
C HIS A 321 3.12 -6.07 6.67
N ILE A 322 2.83 -7.10 5.87
CA ILE A 322 3.36 -8.46 6.10
C ILE A 322 4.88 -8.47 6.11
N GLU A 323 5.49 -7.61 5.29
CA GLU A 323 6.93 -7.43 5.18
C GLU A 323 7.58 -6.91 6.47
N ASN A 324 6.80 -6.29 7.34
CA ASN A 324 7.25 -5.72 8.61
C ASN A 324 7.09 -6.65 9.81
N LEU A 325 6.48 -7.82 9.65
CA LEU A 325 6.17 -8.71 10.78
C LEU A 325 7.40 -9.21 11.56
N GLY A 326 8.59 -9.13 10.98
CA GLY A 326 9.86 -9.38 11.67
C GLY A 326 10.25 -8.31 12.69
N TYR A 327 9.67 -7.10 12.64
CA TYR A 327 9.90 -6.04 13.60
C TYR A 327 8.96 -6.19 14.80
N LYS A 328 9.51 -6.08 16.00
CA LYS A 328 8.75 -6.22 17.25
C LYS A 328 7.58 -5.23 17.34
N GLU A 329 7.77 -4.05 16.81
CA GLU A 329 6.83 -2.93 16.85
C GLU A 329 5.64 -3.10 15.90
N ALA A 330 5.75 -3.96 14.87
CA ALA A 330 4.75 -4.09 13.81
C ALA A 330 3.34 -4.45 14.35
N LEU A 331 3.28 -5.30 15.35
CA LEU A 331 2.03 -5.76 15.98
C LEU A 331 1.88 -5.30 17.44
N ALA A 332 2.73 -4.37 17.93
CA ALA A 332 2.75 -3.98 19.35
C ALA A 332 1.38 -3.49 19.84
N ASP A 333 0.68 -2.68 19.05
CA ASP A 333 -0.62 -2.08 19.40
C ASP A 333 -1.82 -2.85 18.81
N THR A 334 -1.55 -3.99 18.18
CA THR A 334 -2.59 -4.81 17.55
C THR A 334 -3.14 -5.80 18.56
N LYS A 335 -4.45 -5.79 18.76
CA LYS A 335 -5.20 -6.79 19.53
C LYS A 335 -5.93 -7.76 18.62
N VAL A 336 -6.48 -7.24 17.52
CA VAL A 336 -7.21 -8.00 16.51
C VAL A 336 -6.59 -7.75 15.15
N LEU A 337 -6.04 -8.77 14.53
CA LEU A 337 -5.48 -8.73 13.19
C LEU A 337 -6.50 -9.30 12.20
N LEU A 338 -6.92 -8.48 11.26
CA LEU A 338 -7.80 -8.84 10.16
C LEU A 338 -6.96 -9.20 8.93
N MET A 339 -7.16 -10.37 8.37
CA MET A 339 -6.40 -10.79 7.19
C MET A 339 -7.20 -11.65 6.22
N THR A 340 -6.76 -11.65 4.98
CA THR A 340 -7.25 -12.50 3.91
C THR A 340 -6.15 -12.81 2.92
N TYR A 341 -6.23 -13.97 2.29
CA TYR A 341 -5.44 -14.29 1.09
C TYR A 341 -6.28 -14.30 -0.19
N ALA A 342 -7.45 -13.67 -0.15
CA ALA A 342 -8.30 -13.51 -1.35
C ALA A 342 -7.68 -12.56 -2.39
N ASN A 343 -6.94 -11.52 -1.95
CA ASN A 343 -6.40 -10.47 -2.83
C ASN A 343 -4.89 -10.29 -2.77
N MET A 344 -4.20 -11.04 -1.94
CA MET A 344 -2.73 -11.02 -1.80
C MET A 344 -2.23 -12.41 -1.46
N LYS A 345 -0.92 -12.64 -1.60
CA LYS A 345 -0.25 -13.87 -1.16
C LYS A 345 1.05 -13.52 -0.44
N PRO A 346 1.45 -14.26 0.60
CA PRO A 346 2.71 -14.01 1.32
C PRO A 346 3.89 -14.36 0.43
N LEU A 347 4.87 -13.46 0.35
CA LEU A 347 6.09 -13.71 -0.46
C LEU A 347 7.04 -14.68 0.21
N GLU A 348 7.02 -14.74 1.55
CA GLU A 348 7.91 -15.56 2.36
C GLU A 348 7.15 -16.32 3.45
N PRO A 349 7.56 -17.54 3.83
CA PRO A 349 6.89 -18.35 4.85
C PRO A 349 7.00 -17.81 6.27
N GLU A 350 8.06 -17.05 6.58
CA GLU A 350 8.36 -16.52 7.92
C GLU A 350 7.24 -15.66 8.49
N ALA A 351 6.49 -14.98 7.64
CA ALA A 351 5.33 -14.18 8.04
C ALA A 351 4.32 -15.00 8.86
N HIS A 352 4.13 -16.27 8.51
CA HIS A 352 3.21 -17.15 9.22
C HIS A 352 3.69 -17.50 10.63
N SER A 353 4.99 -17.68 10.80
CA SER A 353 5.59 -17.92 12.12
C SER A 353 5.39 -16.70 13.05
N HIS A 354 5.61 -15.49 12.52
CA HIS A 354 5.39 -14.26 13.27
C HIS A 354 3.92 -14.08 13.68
N ILE A 355 2.98 -14.36 12.78
CA ILE A 355 1.54 -14.30 13.10
C ILE A 355 1.19 -15.36 14.16
N ALA A 356 1.63 -16.60 13.98
CA ALA A 356 1.36 -17.68 14.93
C ALA A 356 1.92 -17.37 16.33
N ASP A 357 3.15 -16.85 16.41
CA ASP A 357 3.77 -16.44 17.69
C ASP A 357 3.01 -15.28 18.35
N TRP A 358 2.51 -14.33 17.58
CA TRP A 358 1.71 -13.23 18.09
C TRP A 358 0.36 -13.72 18.61
N VAL A 359 -0.35 -14.59 17.90
CA VAL A 359 -1.59 -15.21 18.37
C VAL A 359 -1.33 -16.01 19.65
N LYS A 360 -0.28 -16.85 19.67
CA LYS A 360 0.08 -17.65 20.84
C LYS A 360 0.26 -16.82 22.12
N LYS A 361 0.70 -15.56 21.98
CA LYS A 361 0.89 -14.62 23.10
C LYS A 361 -0.38 -13.89 23.53
N GLY A 362 -1.51 -14.07 22.83
CA GLY A 362 -2.81 -13.49 23.20
C GLY A 362 -3.47 -12.64 22.12
N GLY A 363 -2.89 -12.56 20.92
CA GLY A 363 -3.50 -11.88 19.79
C GLY A 363 -4.74 -12.61 19.28
N VAL A 364 -5.66 -11.87 18.67
CA VAL A 364 -6.83 -12.42 18.00
C VAL A 364 -6.67 -12.27 16.49
N LEU A 365 -6.63 -13.37 15.77
CA LEU A 365 -6.61 -13.40 14.33
C LEU A 365 -8.02 -13.62 13.79
N ILE A 366 -8.53 -12.72 12.95
CA ILE A 366 -9.75 -12.94 12.16
C ILE A 366 -9.31 -13.16 10.71
N TYR A 367 -9.33 -14.41 10.28
CA TYR A 367 -9.06 -14.81 8.92
C TYR A 367 -10.36 -14.90 8.13
N SER A 368 -10.48 -14.14 7.04
CA SER A 368 -11.65 -14.17 6.15
C SER A 368 -11.21 -14.62 4.76
N GLY A 369 -11.78 -15.71 4.25
CA GLY A 369 -11.46 -16.15 2.90
C GLY A 369 -12.06 -17.53 2.56
N THR A 370 -12.47 -17.65 1.32
CA THR A 370 -12.88 -18.94 0.72
C THR A 370 -11.67 -19.73 0.23
N ASP A 371 -10.54 -19.06 -0.01
CA ASP A 371 -9.29 -19.61 -0.58
C ASP A 371 -9.50 -20.40 -1.89
N ASN A 372 -10.49 -19.97 -2.69
CA ASN A 372 -10.92 -20.63 -3.93
C ASN A 372 -10.47 -19.88 -5.20
N ASP A 373 -9.81 -18.73 -5.06
CA ASP A 373 -9.35 -17.98 -6.23
C ASP A 373 -8.23 -18.74 -6.97
N PRO A 374 -8.09 -18.55 -8.30
CA PRO A 374 -7.13 -19.32 -9.10
C PRO A 374 -5.67 -19.02 -8.77
N PHE A 375 -5.38 -17.97 -8.02
CA PHE A 375 -4.03 -17.62 -7.60
C PHE A 375 -3.54 -18.40 -6.37
N GLN A 376 -4.41 -19.17 -5.71
CA GLN A 376 -4.01 -20.07 -4.62
C GLN A 376 -3.03 -21.14 -5.11
N ASN A 377 -3.15 -21.54 -6.38
CA ASN A 377 -2.38 -22.63 -6.99
C ASN A 377 -1.16 -22.15 -7.80
N VAL A 378 -0.83 -20.86 -7.79
CA VAL A 378 0.38 -20.37 -8.47
C VAL A 378 1.62 -21.02 -7.88
N ARG A 379 2.62 -21.25 -8.73
CA ARG A 379 3.86 -21.92 -8.33
C ARG A 379 4.70 -21.00 -7.45
N GLU A 380 4.63 -21.21 -6.16
CA GLU A 380 5.29 -20.42 -5.12
C GLU A 380 5.85 -21.27 -3.99
N TRP A 381 6.47 -20.64 -2.99
CA TRP A 381 7.13 -21.33 -1.89
C TRP A 381 6.23 -22.32 -1.16
N TRP A 382 4.92 -22.06 -1.03
CA TRP A 382 4.00 -22.95 -0.28
C TRP A 382 3.72 -24.27 -0.98
N ASN A 383 4.00 -24.39 -2.29
CA ASN A 383 3.82 -25.62 -3.05
C ASN A 383 5.06 -26.07 -3.84
N THR A 384 6.23 -25.51 -3.49
CA THR A 384 7.53 -25.86 -4.09
C THR A 384 8.60 -26.07 -3.00
N ASN A 385 9.81 -26.47 -3.39
CA ASN A 385 10.97 -26.57 -2.49
C ASN A 385 10.72 -27.42 -1.21
N GLY A 386 9.95 -28.49 -1.33
CA GLY A 386 9.63 -29.40 -0.23
C GLY A 386 8.30 -29.07 0.49
N HIS A 387 7.68 -27.94 0.18
CA HIS A 387 6.32 -27.65 0.63
C HIS A 387 5.28 -28.19 -0.36
N ASN A 388 4.15 -28.63 0.16
CA ASN A 388 3.06 -29.18 -0.64
C ASN A 388 1.69 -28.74 -0.10
N TYR A 389 1.54 -27.44 0.14
CA TYR A 389 0.29 -26.85 0.59
C TYR A 389 -0.57 -26.42 -0.60
N ALA A 390 -1.85 -26.74 -0.57
CA ALA A 390 -2.81 -26.32 -1.60
C ALA A 390 -3.01 -24.81 -1.64
N THR A 391 -2.88 -24.15 -0.48
CA THR A 391 -3.05 -22.71 -0.33
C THR A 391 -2.02 -22.18 0.70
N PRO A 392 -1.63 -20.90 0.62
CA PRO A 392 -0.76 -20.35 1.65
C PRO A 392 -1.41 -20.31 3.04
N SER A 393 -2.75 -20.21 3.11
CA SER A 393 -3.49 -20.28 4.37
C SER A 393 -3.38 -21.65 5.06
N ALA A 394 -3.25 -22.73 4.29
CA ALA A 394 -3.04 -24.06 4.85
C ALA A 394 -1.76 -24.13 5.70
N HIS A 395 -0.66 -23.54 5.22
CA HIS A 395 0.57 -23.42 6.00
C HIS A 395 0.39 -22.54 7.24
N LEU A 396 -0.32 -21.40 7.12
CA LEU A 396 -0.61 -20.55 8.28
C LEU A 396 -1.37 -21.30 9.37
N PHE A 397 -2.41 -22.05 9.00
CA PHE A 397 -3.21 -22.79 9.97
C PHE A 397 -2.43 -23.94 10.60
N GLU A 398 -1.58 -24.63 9.85
CA GLU A 398 -0.70 -25.66 10.39
C GLU A 398 0.28 -25.11 11.43
N GLN A 399 0.85 -23.91 11.24
CA GLN A 399 1.70 -23.24 12.24
C GLN A 399 0.98 -23.03 13.58
N MET A 400 -0.35 -22.98 13.57
CA MET A 400 -1.19 -22.84 14.76
C MET A 400 -1.85 -24.16 15.19
N GLY A 401 -1.41 -25.31 14.65
CA GLY A 401 -1.92 -26.61 14.99
C GLY A 401 -3.36 -26.87 14.54
N LEU A 402 -3.85 -26.10 13.58
CA LEU A 402 -5.17 -26.27 12.99
C LEU A 402 -5.11 -27.17 11.74
N PRO A 403 -6.23 -27.78 11.32
CA PRO A 403 -6.30 -28.44 10.02
C PRO A 403 -5.93 -27.48 8.89
N ALA A 404 -5.40 -27.99 7.79
CA ALA A 404 -5.08 -27.18 6.60
C ALA A 404 -6.29 -26.39 6.06
N TRP A 405 -7.48 -26.88 6.30
CA TRP A 405 -8.76 -26.25 5.97
C TRP A 405 -9.69 -26.28 7.20
N PRO A 406 -9.52 -25.37 8.18
CA PRO A 406 -10.43 -25.31 9.31
C PRO A 406 -11.82 -24.82 8.85
N ASN A 407 -12.86 -25.38 9.46
CA ASN A 407 -14.22 -24.89 9.24
C ASN A 407 -14.39 -23.46 9.77
N GLN A 408 -15.47 -22.78 9.38
CA GLN A 408 -15.84 -21.54 10.01
C GLN A 408 -16.06 -21.73 11.52
N GLY A 409 -15.44 -20.87 12.32
CA GLY A 409 -15.51 -21.01 13.79
C GLY A 409 -14.37 -20.30 14.52
N GLU A 410 -14.33 -20.50 15.83
CA GLU A 410 -13.33 -19.94 16.73
C GLU A 410 -12.47 -21.08 17.28
N TYR A 411 -11.16 -20.88 17.27
CA TYR A 411 -10.15 -21.86 17.69
C TYR A 411 -9.19 -21.21 18.68
N SER A 412 -8.91 -21.89 19.78
CA SER A 412 -7.90 -21.43 20.75
C SER A 412 -6.50 -21.82 20.28
N TYR A 413 -5.54 -20.90 20.37
CA TYR A 413 -4.14 -21.19 20.15
C TYR A 413 -3.26 -20.43 21.14
N GLY A 414 -2.61 -21.16 22.06
CA GLY A 414 -1.88 -20.56 23.17
C GLY A 414 -2.81 -19.72 24.07
N LYS A 415 -2.52 -18.42 24.19
CA LYS A 415 -3.36 -17.45 24.92
C LYS A 415 -4.32 -16.69 23.99
N GLY A 416 -4.23 -16.89 22.68
CA GLY A 416 -4.99 -16.16 21.69
C GLY A 416 -6.08 -16.99 21.04
N THR A 417 -6.71 -16.38 20.04
CA THR A 417 -7.85 -16.95 19.31
C THR A 417 -7.68 -16.77 17.82
N VAL A 418 -8.06 -17.78 17.05
CA VAL A 418 -8.17 -17.73 15.60
C VAL A 418 -9.65 -17.84 15.24
N CYS A 419 -10.21 -16.78 14.65
CA CYS A 419 -11.56 -16.79 14.10
C CYS A 419 -11.47 -17.01 12.58
N VAL A 420 -12.10 -18.02 12.07
CA VAL A 420 -12.14 -18.35 10.65
C VAL A 420 -13.52 -18.02 10.09
N ILE A 421 -13.56 -17.15 9.07
CA ILE A 421 -14.76 -16.81 8.32
C ILE A 421 -14.57 -17.29 6.88
N ARG A 422 -15.42 -18.21 6.42
CA ARG A 422 -15.35 -18.79 5.07
C ARG A 422 -16.15 -17.98 4.06
N THR A 423 -15.88 -16.64 4.07
CA THR A 423 -16.43 -15.66 3.14
C THR A 423 -15.31 -14.69 2.79
N ASP A 424 -15.20 -14.30 1.53
CA ASP A 424 -14.23 -13.29 1.11
C ASP A 424 -14.67 -11.90 1.60
N PRO A 425 -13.75 -11.06 2.08
CA PRO A 425 -14.12 -9.75 2.64
C PRO A 425 -14.86 -8.82 1.68
N LYS A 426 -14.71 -8.99 0.36
CA LYS A 426 -15.48 -8.22 -0.63
C LYS A 426 -17.00 -8.30 -0.39
N ASP A 427 -17.49 -9.44 0.08
CA ASP A 427 -18.92 -9.65 0.30
C ASP A 427 -19.46 -8.80 1.46
N TYR A 428 -18.58 -8.35 2.38
CA TYR A 428 -18.96 -7.45 3.47
C TYR A 428 -19.35 -6.05 3.00
N VAL A 429 -18.88 -5.63 1.82
CA VAL A 429 -19.10 -4.28 1.30
C VAL A 429 -19.89 -4.24 0.01
N LEU A 430 -19.90 -5.33 -0.78
CA LEU A 430 -20.63 -5.40 -2.04
C LEU A 430 -22.15 -5.54 -1.85
N HIS A 431 -22.60 -6.00 -0.67
CA HIS A 431 -24.00 -6.27 -0.38
C HIS A 431 -24.45 -5.47 0.84
N GLU A 432 -25.70 -5.00 0.83
CA GLU A 432 -26.32 -4.35 1.98
C GLU A 432 -26.34 -5.30 3.18
N GLY A 433 -25.78 -4.86 4.31
CA GLY A 433 -25.70 -5.65 5.54
C GLY A 433 -24.82 -6.91 5.43
N GLY A 434 -23.95 -7.02 4.42
CA GLY A 434 -23.03 -8.15 4.25
C GLY A 434 -22.01 -8.30 5.36
N ASP A 435 -21.75 -7.23 6.12
CA ASP A 435 -20.76 -7.18 7.21
C ASP A 435 -21.29 -7.65 8.58
N LYS A 436 -22.55 -8.04 8.71
CA LYS A 436 -23.18 -8.32 10.02
C LYS A 436 -22.45 -9.38 10.84
N TYR A 437 -22.10 -10.50 10.22
CA TYR A 437 -21.42 -11.57 10.94
C TYR A 437 -19.99 -11.20 11.32
N PHE A 438 -19.26 -10.55 10.40
CA PHE A 438 -17.93 -10.01 10.68
C PHE A 438 -17.95 -9.04 11.87
N LEU A 439 -18.89 -8.09 11.89
CA LEU A 439 -19.04 -7.13 12.97
C LEU A 439 -19.44 -7.78 14.29
N TYR A 440 -20.29 -8.80 14.25
CA TYR A 440 -20.65 -9.57 15.45
C TYR A 440 -19.41 -10.22 16.08
N LEU A 441 -18.53 -10.81 15.27
CA LEU A 441 -17.27 -11.36 15.77
C LEU A 441 -16.33 -10.27 16.29
N ALA A 442 -16.13 -9.21 15.50
CA ALA A 442 -15.24 -8.11 15.88
C ALA A 442 -15.67 -7.40 17.18
N ALA A 443 -16.98 -7.31 17.45
CA ALA A 443 -17.50 -6.68 18.67
C ALA A 443 -17.28 -7.52 19.94
N ARG A 444 -17.00 -8.81 19.80
CA ARG A 444 -16.75 -9.72 20.92
C ARG A 444 -15.28 -9.77 21.35
N MET A 445 -14.37 -9.35 20.46
CA MET A 445 -12.93 -9.35 20.65
C MET A 445 -12.42 -8.02 21.22
#